data_0e9540dd3f2f528db76c765a8d3237fd
#
_entry.id   0e9540dd3f2f528db76c765a8d3237fd
#
_cell.length_a   1.000
_cell.length_b   1.000
_cell.length_c   1.000
_cell.angle_alpha   90.00
_cell.angle_beta   90.00
_cell.angle_gamma   90.00
#
_symmetry.space_group_name_H-M   'P 1'
#
loop_
_entity.id
_entity.type
_entity.pdbx_description
1 polymer ?
#
loop_
_entity_poly.entity_id
_entity_poly.type
_entity_poly.pdbx_seq_one_letter_code
_entity_poly.pdbx_strand_id
1 'polypeptide(L)'
;MRSSTLQLVERSPVSAAFASVREFGFFAESTYKVSKQSYIKPEFAITNGDGLNVFGKDHGGLKYGGRIDYLPFGLFNNFGQYRQADLERELTPKFVIGANYSYNVGISDRRGSQSGTILYLDNQNNELLPDYLKYGIDFLFKYRGFSLLGEYVNASARVPSGITKYIRDNGSIDTFVL
;
A
#
# COMPACT_ATOMS: atom_id res chain seq x y z
N MET A 1 -5.28 -2.47 6.59
CA MET A 1 -6.12 -2.88 7.74
C MET A 1 -5.32 -3.75 8.69
N ARG A 2 -5.45 -3.56 10.01
CA ARG A 2 -4.83 -4.41 11.02
C ARG A 2 -5.59 -5.74 11.10
N SER A 3 -4.90 -6.84 11.42
CA SER A 3 -5.55 -8.17 11.57
C SER A 3 -6.70 -8.18 12.58
N SER A 4 -6.62 -7.35 13.62
CA SER A 4 -7.69 -7.20 14.63
C SER A 4 -8.97 -6.51 14.14
N THR A 5 -8.96 -5.95 12.93
CA THR A 5 -10.11 -5.24 12.33
C THR A 5 -10.78 -6.04 11.20
N LEU A 6 -10.25 -7.21 10.90
CA LEU A 6 -10.83 -8.13 9.93
C LEU A 6 -12.03 -8.84 10.56
N GLN A 7 -13.11 -8.88 9.85
CA GLN A 7 -14.30 -9.63 10.28
C GLN A 7 -14.24 -11.09 9.89
N LEU A 8 -13.60 -11.37 8.78
CA LEU A 8 -13.27 -12.71 8.32
C LEU A 8 -11.79 -12.98 8.61
N VAL A 9 -11.43 -14.23 8.77
CA VAL A 9 -10.08 -14.68 9.14
C VAL A 9 -9.01 -14.22 8.13
N GLU A 10 -9.41 -13.94 6.90
CA GLU A 10 -8.50 -13.57 5.81
C GLU A 10 -8.72 -12.14 5.32
N ARG A 11 -7.64 -11.54 4.85
CA ARG A 11 -7.68 -10.27 4.11
C ARG A 11 -8.34 -10.49 2.76
N SER A 12 -8.92 -9.43 2.19
CA SER A 12 -9.35 -9.48 0.79
C SER A 12 -8.19 -9.89 -0.12
N PRO A 13 -8.44 -10.58 -1.23
CA PRO A 13 -7.41 -10.94 -2.21
C PRO A 13 -6.60 -9.72 -2.68
N VAL A 14 -7.26 -8.56 -2.86
CA VAL A 14 -6.60 -7.30 -3.26
C VAL A 14 -5.68 -6.82 -2.16
N SER A 15 -6.16 -6.73 -0.92
CA SER A 15 -5.33 -6.31 0.22
C SER A 15 -4.18 -7.29 0.47
N ALA A 16 -4.38 -8.59 0.33
CA ALA A 16 -3.32 -9.58 0.46
C ALA A 16 -2.26 -9.47 -0.65
N ALA A 17 -2.71 -9.11 -1.86
CA ALA A 17 -1.82 -9.02 -3.03
C ALA A 17 -0.98 -7.74 -3.07
N PHE A 18 -1.50 -6.60 -2.59
CA PHE A 18 -0.92 -5.29 -2.83
C PHE A 18 -0.55 -4.50 -1.57
N ALA A 19 -0.99 -4.92 -0.38
CA ALA A 19 -0.64 -4.24 0.85
C ALA A 19 0.86 -4.40 1.16
N SER A 20 1.54 -3.28 1.38
CA SER A 20 2.87 -3.28 1.96
C SER A 20 2.79 -3.66 3.44
N VAL A 21 3.76 -4.45 3.89
CA VAL A 21 3.78 -4.98 5.26
C VAL A 21 4.84 -4.22 6.04
N ARG A 22 4.43 -3.49 7.08
CA ARG A 22 5.29 -2.89 8.12
C ARG A 22 6.64 -2.37 7.59
N GLU A 23 6.65 -1.13 7.15
CA GLU A 23 7.86 -0.43 6.79
C GLU A 23 8.24 0.55 7.91
N PHE A 24 9.53 0.87 7.97
CA PHE A 24 10.05 1.88 8.88
C PHE A 24 10.09 3.24 8.17
N GLY A 25 9.63 4.29 8.84
CA GLY A 25 9.61 5.60 8.22
C GLY A 25 8.83 6.66 8.98
N PHE A 26 8.62 7.78 8.31
CA PHE A 26 7.82 8.90 8.79
C PHE A 26 6.40 8.82 8.27
N PHE A 27 5.43 9.07 9.15
CA PHE A 27 4.01 9.07 8.83
C PHE A 27 3.38 10.36 9.36
N ALA A 28 2.58 11.02 8.54
CA ALA A 28 1.79 12.17 8.92
C ALA A 28 0.33 11.94 8.53
N GLU A 29 -0.57 12.17 9.47
CA GLU A 29 -2.00 12.10 9.24
C GLU A 29 -2.72 13.31 9.85
N SER A 30 -3.83 13.71 9.27
CA SER A 30 -4.65 14.78 9.80
C SER A 30 -6.12 14.55 9.48
N THR A 31 -7.00 15.29 10.16
CA THR A 31 -8.43 15.25 9.91
C THR A 31 -8.97 16.68 9.88
N TYR A 32 -9.55 17.05 8.74
CA TYR A 32 -10.11 18.37 8.53
C TYR A 32 -11.63 18.29 8.35
N LYS A 33 -12.34 19.13 9.09
CA LYS A 33 -13.79 19.31 8.89
C LYS A 33 -14.00 20.30 7.75
N VAL A 34 -14.65 19.85 6.67
CA VAL A 34 -14.88 20.66 5.46
C VAL A 34 -16.25 21.33 5.47
N SER A 35 -17.24 20.67 6.03
CA SER A 35 -18.59 21.22 6.18
C SER A 35 -19.22 20.79 7.51
N LYS A 36 -20.51 21.08 7.69
CA LYS A 36 -21.24 20.69 8.93
C LYS A 36 -21.15 19.20 9.22
N GLN A 37 -21.07 18.35 8.18
CA GLN A 37 -21.08 16.89 8.32
C GLN A 37 -19.93 16.20 7.60
N SER A 38 -19.16 16.88 6.73
CA SER A 38 -18.14 16.23 5.93
C SER A 38 -16.72 16.47 6.45
N TYR A 39 -15.87 15.46 6.26
CA TYR A 39 -14.47 15.47 6.67
C TYR A 39 -13.57 14.99 5.55
N ILE A 40 -12.33 15.49 5.54
CA ILE A 40 -11.24 15.00 4.70
C ILE A 40 -10.11 14.56 5.63
N LYS A 41 -9.51 13.41 5.32
CA LYS A 41 -8.36 12.86 6.04
C LYS A 41 -7.20 12.60 5.08
N PRO A 42 -6.28 13.55 4.93
CA PRO A 42 -5.03 13.29 4.23
C PRO A 42 -4.05 12.52 5.11
N GLU A 43 -3.35 11.58 4.50
CA GLU A 43 -2.27 10.80 5.08
C GLU A 43 -1.06 10.83 4.14
N PHE A 44 0.14 10.90 4.69
CA PHE A 44 1.38 10.88 3.94
C PHE A 44 2.39 9.99 4.66
N ALA A 45 3.22 9.30 3.89
CA ALA A 45 4.26 8.43 4.41
C ALA A 45 5.53 8.51 3.56
N ILE A 46 6.68 8.49 4.22
CA ILE A 46 7.99 8.23 3.61
C ILE A 46 8.59 7.06 4.38
N THR A 47 8.90 5.98 3.69
CA THR A 47 9.44 4.76 4.30
C THR A 47 10.68 4.28 3.58
N ASN A 48 11.40 3.33 4.19
CA ASN A 48 12.59 2.73 3.57
C ASN A 48 12.31 1.94 2.28
N GLY A 49 11.06 1.55 2.02
CA GLY A 49 10.69 0.87 0.77
C GLY A 49 11.03 -0.61 0.69
N ASP A 50 11.91 -1.12 1.55
CA ASP A 50 12.42 -2.49 1.52
C ASP A 50 11.47 -3.55 2.10
N GLY A 51 10.40 -3.12 2.75
CA GLY A 51 9.42 -4.01 3.36
C GLY A 51 9.70 -4.37 4.80
N LEU A 52 9.26 -5.56 5.20
CA LEU A 52 9.22 -5.99 6.60
C LEU A 52 10.61 -6.33 7.15
N ASN A 53 10.99 -5.65 8.25
CA ASN A 53 12.18 -5.99 9.04
C ASN A 53 13.51 -5.98 8.26
N VAL A 54 13.60 -5.19 7.21
CA VAL A 54 14.87 -5.02 6.49
C VAL A 54 15.67 -3.93 7.17
N PHE A 55 16.69 -4.33 7.92
CA PHE A 55 17.65 -3.47 8.62
C PHE A 55 19.08 -3.65 8.09
N GLY A 56 19.23 -4.44 7.05
CA GLY A 56 20.51 -4.75 6.44
C GLY A 56 20.85 -3.83 5.28
N LYS A 57 21.30 -4.41 4.18
CA LYS A 57 21.63 -3.67 2.96
C LYS A 57 20.35 -3.04 2.39
N ASP A 58 20.38 -1.74 2.21
CA ASP A 58 19.40 -0.98 1.46
C ASP A 58 19.63 -1.28 -0.04
N HIS A 59 18.64 -1.87 -0.70
CA HIS A 59 18.71 -2.25 -2.11
C HIS A 59 18.01 -1.28 -3.04
N GLY A 60 17.59 -0.16 -2.57
CA GLY A 60 16.85 0.79 -3.39
C GLY A 60 16.87 2.18 -2.82
N GLY A 61 15.77 2.85 -2.99
CA GLY A 61 15.55 4.18 -2.44
C GLY A 61 14.37 4.20 -1.49
N LEU A 62 13.88 5.39 -1.24
CA LEU A 62 12.73 5.59 -0.38
C LEU A 62 11.42 5.27 -1.11
N LYS A 63 10.43 4.91 -0.34
CA LYS A 63 9.04 4.83 -0.79
C LYS A 63 8.25 6.02 -0.28
N TYR A 64 7.52 6.62 -1.17
CA TYR A 64 6.61 7.74 -0.92
C TYR A 64 5.19 7.25 -1.05
N GLY A 65 4.35 7.53 -0.07
CA GLY A 65 2.95 7.15 -0.08
C GLY A 65 2.05 8.30 0.33
N GLY A 66 0.85 8.31 -0.21
CA GLY A 66 -0.18 9.25 0.17
C GLY A 66 -1.57 8.63 0.07
N ARG A 67 -2.47 9.10 0.93
CA ARG A 67 -3.88 8.73 0.93
C ARG A 67 -4.72 9.94 1.27
N ILE A 68 -5.88 10.03 0.66
CA ILE A 68 -6.90 10.98 1.02
C ILE A 68 -8.23 10.27 1.15
N ASP A 69 -8.88 10.42 2.31
CA ASP A 69 -10.23 9.92 2.56
C ASP A 69 -11.21 11.07 2.61
N TYR A 70 -12.35 10.91 1.97
CA TYR A 70 -13.49 11.81 2.05
C TYR A 70 -14.67 11.12 2.73
N LEU A 71 -15.20 11.73 3.78
CA LEU A 71 -16.31 11.24 4.59
C LEU A 71 -17.48 12.22 4.52
N PRO A 72 -18.40 12.09 3.54
CA PRO A 72 -19.49 13.04 3.32
C PRO A 72 -20.52 13.08 4.44
N PHE A 73 -20.73 11.97 5.16
CA PHE A 73 -21.75 11.80 6.18
C PHE A 73 -21.19 11.77 7.63
N GLY A 74 -20.02 12.36 7.82
CA GLY A 74 -19.37 12.44 9.12
C GLY A 74 -18.49 11.23 9.45
N LEU A 75 -17.85 11.32 10.60
CA LEU A 75 -17.00 10.26 11.10
C LEU A 75 -17.84 9.06 11.54
N PHE A 76 -17.25 7.89 11.42
CA PHE A 76 -17.83 6.66 11.95
C PHE A 76 -17.68 6.60 13.47
N ASN A 77 -18.62 5.98 14.17
CA ASN A 77 -18.51 5.74 15.59
C ASN A 77 -17.36 4.77 15.89
N ASN A 78 -16.65 4.98 16.99
CA ASN A 78 -15.60 4.13 17.51
C ASN A 78 -14.58 3.71 16.44
N PHE A 79 -14.16 4.64 15.58
CA PHE A 79 -13.24 4.38 14.46
C PHE A 79 -13.72 3.26 13.50
N GLY A 80 -15.04 3.17 13.31
CA GLY A 80 -15.67 2.15 12.48
C GLY A 80 -15.18 2.12 11.03
N GLN A 81 -14.60 3.22 10.49
CA GLN A 81 -13.99 3.26 9.15
C GLN A 81 -12.82 2.28 8.99
N TYR A 82 -12.21 1.83 10.07
CA TYR A 82 -11.10 0.87 10.03
C TYR A 82 -11.53 -0.58 10.22
N ARG A 83 -12.83 -0.84 10.35
CA ARG A 83 -13.41 -2.18 10.49
C ARG A 83 -14.24 -2.50 9.27
N GLN A 84 -14.22 -3.74 8.81
CA GLN A 84 -14.99 -4.14 7.63
C GLN A 84 -16.49 -4.17 7.92
N ALA A 85 -16.89 -4.75 9.06
CA ALA A 85 -18.29 -4.85 9.43
C ALA A 85 -18.81 -3.66 10.23
N ASP A 86 -20.10 -3.46 10.17
CA ASP A 86 -20.83 -2.48 10.98
C ASP A 86 -21.23 -3.09 12.34
N LEU A 87 -20.23 -3.36 13.18
CA LEU A 87 -20.43 -3.87 14.54
C LEU A 87 -21.08 -2.85 15.48
N GLU A 88 -20.85 -1.58 15.19
CA GLU A 88 -21.40 -0.44 15.96
C GLU A 88 -22.87 -0.14 15.61
N ARG A 89 -23.38 -0.79 14.55
CA ARG A 89 -24.73 -0.57 14.03
C ARG A 89 -25.03 0.90 13.82
N GLU A 90 -24.23 1.55 12.97
CA GLU A 90 -24.36 2.98 12.66
C GLU A 90 -25.82 3.37 12.43
N LEU A 91 -26.35 4.23 13.29
CA LEU A 91 -27.77 4.64 13.25
C LEU A 91 -28.09 5.52 12.05
N THR A 92 -27.10 6.20 11.50
CA THR A 92 -27.18 7.00 10.28
C THR A 92 -26.26 6.44 9.22
N PRO A 93 -26.57 6.56 7.92
CA PRO A 93 -25.66 6.12 6.87
C PRO A 93 -24.29 6.76 7.02
N LYS A 94 -23.25 5.95 6.92
CA LYS A 94 -21.85 6.39 6.91
C LYS A 94 -21.17 5.91 5.64
N PHE A 95 -20.33 6.77 5.09
CA PHE A 95 -19.61 6.48 3.85
C PHE A 95 -18.23 7.11 3.92
N VAL A 96 -17.25 6.38 3.44
CA VAL A 96 -15.92 6.89 3.15
C VAL A 96 -15.51 6.42 1.76
N ILE A 97 -14.94 7.31 0.98
CA ILE A 97 -14.22 6.98 -0.24
C ILE A 97 -12.79 7.46 -0.09
N GLY A 98 -11.83 6.57 -0.38
CA GLY A 98 -10.41 6.83 -0.28
C GLY A 98 -9.71 6.66 -1.61
N ALA A 99 -8.73 7.50 -1.88
CA ALA A 99 -7.77 7.34 -2.96
C ALA A 99 -6.37 7.24 -2.36
N ASN A 100 -5.56 6.34 -2.89
CA ASN A 100 -4.19 6.16 -2.44
C ASN A 100 -3.21 6.08 -3.60
N TYR A 101 -1.96 6.44 -3.31
CA TYR A 101 -0.85 6.43 -4.25
C TYR A 101 0.40 6.05 -3.50
N SER A 102 1.28 5.25 -4.12
CA SER A 102 2.63 5.03 -3.63
C SER A 102 3.62 4.84 -4.77
N TYR A 103 4.80 5.41 -4.58
CA TYR A 103 5.94 5.28 -5.48
C TYR A 103 7.12 4.72 -4.68
N ASN A 104 7.65 3.58 -5.08
CA ASN A 104 8.75 2.90 -4.42
C ASN A 104 9.94 2.86 -5.38
N VAL A 105 11.06 3.44 -4.97
CA VAL A 105 12.26 3.58 -5.78
C VAL A 105 13.13 2.35 -5.62
N GLY A 106 13.39 1.65 -6.72
CA GLY A 106 14.38 0.60 -6.76
C GLY A 106 14.07 -0.63 -5.89
N ILE A 107 13.01 -1.35 -6.20
CA ILE A 107 12.64 -2.57 -5.48
C ILE A 107 12.52 -3.77 -6.42
N SER A 108 12.92 -4.94 -6.00
CA SER A 108 12.98 -6.15 -6.82
C SER A 108 12.05 -7.28 -6.37
N ASP A 109 10.90 -6.94 -5.84
CA ASP A 109 9.84 -7.91 -5.54
C ASP A 109 8.77 -7.92 -6.61
N ARG A 110 8.14 -9.08 -6.82
CA ARG A 110 7.09 -9.32 -7.80
C ARG A 110 5.93 -8.31 -7.75
N ARG A 111 5.66 -7.72 -6.57
CA ARG A 111 4.56 -6.78 -6.36
C ARG A 111 5.02 -5.43 -5.81
N GLY A 112 6.32 -5.20 -5.77
CA GLY A 112 6.89 -3.98 -5.22
C GLY A 112 6.53 -3.73 -3.77
N SER A 113 6.51 -4.80 -2.94
CA SER A 113 6.07 -4.74 -1.54
C SER A 113 7.17 -4.98 -0.52
N GLN A 114 8.30 -5.53 -0.95
CA GLN A 114 9.48 -5.78 -0.11
C GLN A 114 10.73 -5.86 -0.98
N SER A 115 11.90 -5.70 -0.40
CA SER A 115 13.16 -5.88 -1.12
C SER A 115 13.39 -7.35 -1.45
N GLY A 116 14.02 -7.53 -2.60
CA GLY A 116 13.87 -8.66 -3.42
C GLY A 116 14.62 -9.90 -3.15
N THR A 117 13.94 -10.86 -3.64
CA THR A 117 14.43 -12.18 -3.94
C THR A 117 15.22 -12.21 -5.26
N ILE A 118 15.20 -11.15 -6.05
CA ILE A 118 15.90 -11.06 -7.34
C ILE A 118 16.61 -9.70 -7.40
N LEU A 119 17.90 -9.71 -7.61
CA LEU A 119 18.69 -8.52 -7.89
C LEU A 119 18.95 -8.41 -9.39
N TYR A 120 18.59 -7.28 -9.97
CA TYR A 120 18.90 -6.95 -11.36
C TYR A 120 20.17 -6.14 -11.45
N LEU A 121 21.04 -6.47 -12.38
CA LEU A 121 22.35 -5.88 -12.56
C LEU A 121 22.57 -5.38 -14.00
N ASP A 122 23.39 -4.36 -14.13
CA ASP A 122 23.94 -3.90 -15.40
C ASP A 122 25.19 -4.72 -15.83
N ASN A 123 25.81 -4.34 -16.95
CA ASN A 123 27.03 -4.95 -17.44
C ASN A 123 28.22 -4.80 -16.49
N GLN A 124 28.20 -3.79 -15.62
CA GLN A 124 29.24 -3.44 -14.66
C GLN A 124 28.99 -4.05 -13.28
N ASN A 125 27.93 -4.86 -13.15
CA ASN A 125 27.43 -5.45 -11.90
C ASN A 125 26.90 -4.43 -10.88
N ASN A 126 26.46 -3.26 -11.31
CA ASN A 126 25.72 -2.34 -10.47
C ASN A 126 24.24 -2.75 -10.40
N GLU A 127 23.62 -2.55 -9.26
CA GLU A 127 22.19 -2.81 -9.08
C GLU A 127 21.35 -1.82 -9.89
N LEU A 128 20.43 -2.36 -10.69
CA LEU A 128 19.45 -1.62 -11.50
C LEU A 128 18.05 -2.13 -11.16
N LEU A 129 17.46 -1.62 -10.10
CA LEU A 129 16.17 -2.11 -9.60
C LEU A 129 14.99 -1.35 -10.22
N PRO A 130 13.85 -2.04 -10.48
CA PRO A 130 12.65 -1.41 -10.97
C PRO A 130 12.02 -0.47 -9.95
N ASP A 131 11.44 0.63 -10.42
CA ASP A 131 10.55 1.45 -9.62
C ASP A 131 9.13 0.92 -9.70
N TYR A 132 8.40 0.98 -8.58
CA TYR A 132 7.01 0.55 -8.54
C TYR A 132 6.08 1.70 -8.23
N LEU A 133 5.07 1.83 -9.07
CA LEU A 133 3.96 2.75 -8.92
C LEU A 133 2.71 1.96 -8.57
N LYS A 134 2.03 2.34 -7.49
CA LYS A 134 0.72 1.82 -7.12
C LYS A 134 -0.26 2.97 -6.91
N TYR A 135 -1.49 2.78 -7.35
CA TYR A 135 -2.59 3.65 -6.99
C TYR A 135 -3.85 2.82 -6.79
N GLY A 136 -4.74 3.32 -5.98
CA GLY A 136 -5.97 2.62 -5.68
C GLY A 136 -7.07 3.55 -5.24
N ILE A 137 -8.28 3.05 -5.34
CA ILE A 137 -9.51 3.67 -4.84
C ILE A 137 -10.26 2.62 -4.06
N ASP A 138 -10.77 2.99 -2.91
CA ASP A 138 -11.61 2.13 -2.10
C ASP A 138 -12.78 2.91 -1.49
N PHE A 139 -13.83 2.20 -1.10
CA PHE A 139 -14.92 2.78 -0.36
C PHE A 139 -15.47 1.82 0.69
N LEU A 140 -16.08 2.38 1.72
CA LEU A 140 -16.81 1.64 2.75
C LEU A 140 -18.10 2.39 3.06
N PHE A 141 -19.21 1.67 2.96
CA PHE A 141 -20.53 2.12 3.39
C PHE A 141 -21.01 1.29 4.59
N LYS A 142 -21.65 1.95 5.56
CA LYS A 142 -22.23 1.29 6.74
C LYS A 142 -23.57 1.90 7.13
N TYR A 143 -24.50 1.04 7.52
CA TYR A 143 -25.79 1.44 8.03
C TYR A 143 -26.52 0.30 8.73
N ARG A 144 -26.88 0.46 10.00
CA ARG A 144 -27.70 -0.46 10.81
C ARG A 144 -27.27 -1.93 10.77
N GLY A 145 -25.98 -2.18 10.82
CA GLY A 145 -25.40 -3.53 10.78
C GLY A 145 -25.04 -4.02 9.38
N PHE A 146 -25.47 -3.31 8.33
CA PHE A 146 -25.04 -3.59 6.95
C PHE A 146 -23.72 -2.89 6.64
N SER A 147 -22.83 -3.58 5.92
CA SER A 147 -21.59 -3.00 5.40
C SER A 147 -21.39 -3.39 3.95
N LEU A 148 -20.89 -2.46 3.15
CA LEU A 148 -20.44 -2.71 1.78
C LEU A 148 -19.06 -2.09 1.61
N LEU A 149 -18.10 -2.92 1.19
CA LEU A 149 -16.71 -2.53 0.91
C LEU A 149 -16.40 -2.83 -0.55
N GLY A 150 -15.73 -1.89 -1.21
CA GLY A 150 -15.15 -2.10 -2.54
C GLY A 150 -13.76 -1.52 -2.61
N GLU A 151 -12.88 -2.18 -3.38
CA GLU A 151 -11.50 -1.74 -3.57
C GLU A 151 -11.00 -2.06 -4.98
N TYR A 152 -10.22 -1.13 -5.52
CA TYR A 152 -9.50 -1.27 -6.77
C TYR A 152 -8.06 -0.84 -6.57
N VAL A 153 -7.11 -1.65 -7.04
CA VAL A 153 -5.68 -1.32 -7.00
C VAL A 153 -5.05 -1.64 -8.34
N ASN A 154 -4.23 -0.73 -8.83
CA ASN A 154 -3.34 -0.93 -9.95
C ASN A 154 -1.90 -0.80 -9.48
N ALA A 155 -1.03 -1.68 -9.97
CA ALA A 155 0.40 -1.63 -9.72
C ALA A 155 1.16 -1.82 -11.04
N SER A 156 2.15 -0.98 -11.28
CA SER A 156 3.03 -1.04 -12.44
C SER A 156 4.49 -0.93 -12.03
N ALA A 157 5.36 -1.63 -12.74
CA ALA A 157 6.79 -1.56 -12.58
C ALA A 157 7.41 -0.78 -13.74
N ARG A 158 8.29 0.17 -13.42
CA ARG A 158 9.14 0.83 -14.40
C ARG A 158 10.51 0.17 -14.36
N VAL A 159 10.76 -0.67 -15.36
CA VAL A 159 12.02 -1.41 -15.45
C VAL A 159 13.08 -0.49 -16.09
N PRO A 160 14.28 -0.30 -15.47
CA PRO A 160 15.37 0.45 -16.09
C PRO A 160 15.86 -0.22 -17.35
N SER A 161 16.28 0.60 -18.33
CA SER A 161 17.03 0.11 -19.49
C SER A 161 18.45 -0.29 -19.06
N GLY A 162 18.99 -1.36 -19.62
CA GLY A 162 20.38 -1.78 -19.38
C GLY A 162 20.54 -2.93 -18.37
N ILE A 163 19.47 -3.51 -17.90
CA ILE A 163 19.53 -4.76 -17.12
C ILE A 163 20.01 -5.87 -18.06
N THR A 164 21.11 -6.53 -17.68
CA THR A 164 21.71 -7.63 -18.46
C THR A 164 21.79 -8.92 -17.68
N LYS A 165 21.75 -8.86 -16.37
CA LYS A 165 21.88 -10.03 -15.47
C LYS A 165 20.88 -9.91 -14.33
N TYR A 166 20.53 -11.04 -13.74
CA TYR A 166 19.83 -11.07 -12.46
C TYR A 166 20.34 -12.19 -11.57
N ILE A 167 20.34 -11.93 -10.27
CA ILE A 167 20.71 -12.89 -9.22
C ILE A 167 19.44 -13.30 -8.50
N ARG A 168 19.20 -14.61 -8.42
CA ARG A 168 18.07 -15.19 -7.66
C ARG A 168 18.44 -15.42 -6.19
N ASP A 169 17.45 -15.68 -5.36
CA ASP A 169 17.60 -16.02 -3.93
C ASP A 169 18.62 -17.10 -3.65
N ASN A 170 18.73 -18.09 -4.54
CA ASN A 170 19.66 -19.18 -4.43
C ASN A 170 21.08 -18.82 -4.85
N GLY A 171 21.36 -17.56 -5.17
CA GLY A 171 22.65 -17.05 -5.62
C GLY A 171 22.99 -17.38 -7.08
N SER A 172 22.09 -18.02 -7.85
CA SER A 172 22.33 -18.27 -9.27
C SER A 172 22.26 -16.95 -10.07
N ILE A 173 23.22 -16.79 -10.99
CA ILE A 173 23.29 -15.64 -11.90
C ILE A 173 22.78 -16.09 -13.27
N ASP A 174 21.73 -15.46 -13.73
CA ASP A 174 21.21 -15.65 -15.08
C ASP A 174 21.47 -14.37 -15.90
N THR A 175 21.77 -14.54 -17.20
CA THR A 175 22.01 -13.44 -18.11
C THR A 175 20.84 -13.32 -19.06
N PHE A 176 20.36 -12.10 -19.28
CA PHE A 176 19.40 -11.85 -20.37
C PHE A 176 20.14 -11.92 -21.69
N VAL A 177 19.78 -12.87 -22.52
CA VAL A 177 20.20 -12.90 -23.94
C VAL A 177 19.17 -12.04 -24.66
N LEU A 178 19.58 -10.84 -25.08
CA LEU A 178 18.80 -9.97 -25.96
C LEU A 178 18.86 -10.47 -27.39
#